data_18f7d2c00eb0b9b076707096daf35103
#
_entry.id   18f7d2c00eb0b9b076707096daf35103
#
_cell.length_a   1.000
_cell.length_b   1.000
_cell.length_c   1.000
_cell.angle_alpha   90.00
_cell.angle_beta   90.00
_cell.angle_gamma   90.00
#
_symmetry.space_group_name_H-M   'P 1'
#
loop_
_entity.id
_entity.type
_entity.pdbx_description
1 polymer ?
#
loop_
_entity_poly.entity_id
_entity_poly.type
_entity_poly.pdbx_seq_one_letter_code
_entity_poly.pdbx_strand_id
1 'polypeptide(L)'
;MEAITLPIYNTEGKEIETVKLDASIFDGVINTAAVYQVITAYKANQRRGLAATKTRGEVSGGGRKPWRQKGTGRARVGSIRSPLWRHGGVIFGPHPRDFSYTVPAKLRELALRSALCAKVKENNFVVLDTLKLEKAKTKDAAKIFSNLKINPKKDKRHTTLLLLDKLDKNLKLALRNIGSLHLSFAKDVHAYDVLACRKLIITKDGLQQLMKRLNPVRNTKAKTGQDKISDGVKK
;
A
#
# COMPACT_ATOMS: atom_id res chain seq x y z
N MET A 1 1.57 -6.89 -30.75
CA MET A 1 2.21 -7.26 -29.47
C MET A 1 1.88 -8.70 -29.21
N GLU A 2 2.88 -9.53 -28.97
CA GLU A 2 2.68 -10.95 -28.65
C GLU A 2 1.96 -11.08 -27.30
N ALA A 3 0.97 -11.97 -27.24
CA ALA A 3 0.25 -12.25 -26.00
C ALA A 3 1.18 -12.97 -25.02
N ILE A 4 1.40 -12.40 -23.86
CA ILE A 4 2.21 -13.03 -22.81
C ILE A 4 1.44 -14.22 -22.25
N THR A 5 2.03 -15.40 -22.29
CA THR A 5 1.47 -16.63 -21.72
C THR A 5 2.19 -16.98 -20.43
N LEU A 6 1.44 -17.31 -19.37
CA LEU A 6 1.99 -17.74 -18.09
C LEU A 6 1.50 -19.15 -17.74
N PRO A 7 2.37 -20.01 -17.20
CA PRO A 7 1.97 -21.32 -16.70
C PRO A 7 1.16 -21.19 -15.40
N ILE A 8 0.13 -22.04 -15.28
CA ILE A 8 -0.62 -22.23 -14.03
C ILE A 8 -0.04 -23.45 -13.33
N TYR A 9 0.27 -23.24 -12.05
CA TYR A 9 0.83 -24.29 -11.20
C TYR A 9 -0.25 -24.87 -10.26
N ASN A 10 -0.11 -26.14 -9.96
CA ASN A 10 -0.84 -26.84 -8.91
C ASN A 10 -0.14 -26.62 -7.54
N THR A 11 -0.75 -27.03 -6.45
CA THR A 11 -0.19 -27.07 -5.09
C THR A 11 1.07 -27.94 -4.98
N GLU A 12 1.30 -28.84 -5.90
CA GLU A 12 2.51 -29.66 -5.99
C GLU A 12 3.66 -28.99 -6.77
N GLY A 13 3.43 -27.84 -7.39
CA GLY A 13 4.40 -27.13 -8.24
C GLY A 13 4.53 -27.66 -9.66
N LYS A 14 3.56 -28.49 -10.12
CA LYS A 14 3.49 -28.95 -11.50
C LYS A 14 2.67 -27.99 -12.35
N GLU A 15 3.06 -27.82 -13.61
CA GLU A 15 2.31 -27.03 -14.59
C GLU A 15 1.10 -27.84 -15.08
N ILE A 16 -0.09 -27.22 -15.07
CA ILE A 16 -1.35 -27.85 -15.54
C ILE A 16 -1.78 -27.24 -16.86
N GLU A 17 -1.88 -25.92 -16.90
CA GLU A 17 -2.42 -25.14 -18.01
C GLU A 17 -1.60 -23.88 -18.24
N THR A 18 -1.82 -23.21 -19.36
CA THR A 18 -1.27 -21.88 -19.64
C THR A 18 -2.41 -20.85 -19.76
N VAL A 19 -2.24 -19.69 -19.15
CA VAL A 19 -3.16 -18.54 -19.27
C VAL A 19 -2.55 -17.49 -20.16
N LYS A 20 -3.34 -16.97 -21.09
CA LYS A 20 -3.01 -15.80 -21.89
C LYS A 20 -3.37 -14.55 -21.11
N LEU A 21 -2.40 -13.67 -20.91
CA LEU A 21 -2.64 -12.36 -20.30
C LEU A 21 -3.21 -11.39 -21.34
N ASP A 22 -4.13 -10.53 -20.88
CA ASP A 22 -4.73 -9.50 -21.73
C ASP A 22 -3.68 -8.42 -22.07
N ALA A 23 -3.35 -8.28 -23.34
CA ALA A 23 -2.38 -7.30 -23.83
C ALA A 23 -2.76 -5.84 -23.54
N SER A 24 -4.05 -5.55 -23.30
CA SER A 24 -4.49 -4.20 -22.91
C SER A 24 -4.08 -3.80 -21.50
N ILE A 25 -3.81 -4.78 -20.63
CA ILE A 25 -3.39 -4.58 -19.24
C ILE A 25 -1.87 -4.80 -19.10
N PHE A 26 -1.35 -5.81 -19.79
CA PHE A 26 0.05 -6.22 -19.76
C PHE A 26 0.76 -5.83 -21.08
N ASP A 27 0.75 -4.53 -21.38
CA ASP A 27 1.39 -3.94 -22.56
C ASP A 27 2.93 -3.95 -22.50
N GLY A 28 3.47 -4.33 -21.36
CA GLY A 28 4.91 -4.31 -21.10
C GLY A 28 5.50 -2.90 -20.88
N VAL A 29 4.70 -1.85 -20.91
CA VAL A 29 5.17 -0.48 -20.66
C VAL A 29 5.24 -0.22 -19.16
N ILE A 30 6.41 0.21 -18.69
CA ILE A 30 6.64 0.55 -17.27
C ILE A 30 6.77 2.07 -17.14
N ASN A 31 5.74 2.72 -16.57
CA ASN A 31 5.77 4.15 -16.30
C ASN A 31 6.29 4.39 -14.87
N THR A 32 7.61 4.62 -14.76
CA THR A 32 8.29 4.85 -13.48
C THR A 32 7.83 6.12 -12.78
N ALA A 33 7.48 7.19 -13.51
CA ALA A 33 7.00 8.44 -12.94
C ALA A 33 5.64 8.27 -12.24
N ALA A 34 4.69 7.56 -12.86
CA ALA A 34 3.41 7.24 -12.26
C ALA A 34 3.57 6.39 -10.99
N VAL A 35 4.43 5.38 -11.06
CA VAL A 35 4.76 4.51 -9.91
C VAL A 35 5.36 5.34 -8.77
N TYR A 36 6.33 6.21 -9.04
CA TYR A 36 6.95 7.06 -8.03
C TYR A 36 5.94 7.96 -7.32
N GLN A 37 5.07 8.66 -8.07
CA GLN A 37 4.05 9.54 -7.50
C GLN A 37 3.09 8.78 -6.58
N VAL A 38 2.60 7.62 -7.01
CA VAL A 38 1.66 6.81 -6.22
C VAL A 38 2.32 6.26 -4.95
N ILE A 39 3.57 5.80 -5.01
CA ILE A 39 4.29 5.30 -3.84
C ILE A 39 4.58 6.43 -2.85
N THR A 40 4.98 7.60 -3.35
CA THR A 40 5.23 8.78 -2.50
C THR A 40 3.96 9.19 -1.77
N ALA A 41 2.82 9.25 -2.47
CA ALA A 41 1.52 9.50 -1.86
C ALA A 41 1.16 8.45 -0.81
N TYR A 42 1.32 7.17 -1.13
CA TYR A 42 1.04 6.08 -0.18
C TYR A 42 1.87 6.20 1.09
N LYS A 43 3.18 6.46 0.97
CA LYS A 43 4.07 6.66 2.13
C LYS A 43 3.72 7.92 2.92
N ALA A 44 3.34 9.01 2.23
CA ALA A 44 2.92 10.24 2.90
C ALA A 44 1.63 10.03 3.71
N ASN A 45 0.65 9.31 3.15
CA ASN A 45 -0.63 9.00 3.80
C ASN A 45 -0.48 8.07 5.02
N GLN A 46 0.62 7.33 5.13
CA GLN A 46 0.91 6.51 6.32
C GLN A 46 1.49 7.33 7.49
N ARG A 47 1.97 8.55 7.23
CA ARG A 47 2.56 9.40 8.28
C ARG A 47 1.48 9.95 9.18
N ARG A 48 1.60 9.70 10.48
CA ARG A 48 0.60 10.17 11.47
C ARG A 48 0.75 11.64 11.83
N GLY A 49 1.92 12.24 11.68
CA GLY A 49 2.17 13.65 11.93
C GLY A 49 1.91 14.11 13.38
N LEU A 50 2.18 13.25 14.37
CA LEU A 50 1.83 13.48 15.78
C LEU A 50 2.87 14.29 16.56
N ALA A 51 4.02 14.63 15.94
CA ALA A 51 5.05 15.38 16.63
C ALA A 51 4.55 16.79 17.00
N ALA A 52 4.70 17.15 18.26
CA ALA A 52 4.31 18.46 18.79
C ALA A 52 5.38 19.00 19.73
N THR A 53 5.59 20.31 19.70
CA THR A 53 6.38 21.05 20.68
C THR A 53 5.52 22.13 21.31
N LYS A 54 5.76 22.42 22.57
CA LYS A 54 5.03 23.46 23.29
C LYS A 54 5.53 24.84 22.88
N THR A 55 4.62 25.69 22.43
CA THR A 55 4.86 27.10 22.20
C THR A 55 4.97 27.84 23.51
N ARG A 56 5.40 29.12 23.49
CA ARG A 56 5.50 29.96 24.67
C ARG A 56 4.19 30.04 25.47
N GLY A 57 3.04 30.00 24.79
CA GLY A 57 1.72 30.02 25.44
C GLY A 57 1.38 28.71 26.17
N GLU A 58 1.86 27.58 25.67
CA GLU A 58 1.54 26.24 26.18
C GLU A 58 2.48 25.75 27.29
N VAL A 59 3.64 26.38 27.45
CA VAL A 59 4.56 26.08 28.56
C VAL A 59 3.96 26.56 29.89
N SER A 60 3.97 25.71 30.90
CA SER A 60 3.52 26.06 32.26
C SER A 60 4.47 27.07 32.91
N GLY A 61 3.92 27.95 33.74
CA GLY A 61 4.68 28.98 34.45
C GLY A 61 4.52 30.38 33.83
N GLY A 62 5.32 31.35 34.25
CA GLY A 62 5.23 32.74 33.79
C GLY A 62 4.17 33.54 34.60
N GLY A 63 3.59 34.55 33.98
CA GLY A 63 2.60 35.44 34.60
C GLY A 63 3.24 36.63 35.34
N ARG A 64 4.26 36.40 36.15
CA ARG A 64 5.00 37.49 36.81
C ARG A 64 6.23 37.87 36.00
N LYS A 65 6.46 39.20 35.81
CA LYS A 65 7.68 39.73 35.21
C LYS A 65 8.89 39.43 36.13
N PRO A 66 9.99 38.82 35.62
CA PRO A 66 11.14 38.41 36.45
C PRO A 66 11.80 39.58 37.22
N TRP A 67 11.91 40.76 36.60
CA TRP A 67 12.45 41.96 37.21
C TRP A 67 11.87 43.22 36.58
N ARG A 68 12.07 44.39 37.23
CA ARG A 68 11.61 45.69 36.75
C ARG A 68 12.26 46.07 35.41
N GLN A 69 11.59 46.95 34.67
CA GLN A 69 11.96 47.31 33.28
C GLN A 69 13.30 48.00 33.15
N LYS A 70 13.70 48.82 34.12
CA LYS A 70 14.93 49.62 34.18
C LYS A 70 15.58 49.53 35.56
N GLY A 71 16.90 49.86 35.66
CA GLY A 71 17.61 49.93 36.93
C GLY A 71 18.09 48.60 37.52
N THR A 72 18.23 47.52 36.72
CA THR A 72 18.75 46.22 37.16
C THR A 72 20.08 45.86 36.48
N GLY A 73 20.55 46.62 35.48
CA GLY A 73 21.75 46.27 34.68
C GLY A 73 21.59 45.02 33.81
N ARG A 74 20.42 44.35 33.84
CA ARG A 74 20.13 43.15 33.10
C ARG A 74 19.34 43.45 31.83
N ALA A 75 19.40 42.53 30.84
CA ALA A 75 18.56 42.59 29.67
C ALA A 75 17.06 42.59 30.04
N ARG A 76 16.24 43.32 29.27
CA ARG A 76 14.79 43.40 29.51
C ARG A 76 14.13 42.05 29.23
N VAL A 77 13.34 41.56 30.16
CA VAL A 77 12.63 40.27 30.04
C VAL A 77 11.21 40.39 30.55
N GLY A 78 10.25 39.89 29.78
CA GLY A 78 8.83 39.91 30.13
C GLY A 78 8.32 38.61 30.73
N SER A 79 8.95 37.48 30.40
CA SER A 79 8.49 36.16 30.85
C SER A 79 9.64 35.15 30.84
N ILE A 80 9.65 34.26 31.84
CA ILE A 80 10.59 33.12 31.94
C ILE A 80 10.32 32.03 30.87
N ARG A 81 9.14 32.06 30.26
CA ARG A 81 8.76 31.13 29.17
C ARG A 81 9.29 31.53 27.78
N SER A 82 10.07 32.62 27.71
CA SER A 82 10.69 33.08 26.47
C SER A 82 11.57 31.98 25.87
N PRO A 83 11.61 31.84 24.55
CA PRO A 83 12.48 30.86 23.87
C PRO A 83 13.97 31.02 24.17
N LEU A 84 14.39 32.21 24.61
CA LEU A 84 15.76 32.52 25.04
C LEU A 84 16.15 31.89 26.38
N TRP A 85 15.17 31.42 27.13
CA TRP A 85 15.38 30.83 28.44
C TRP A 85 15.37 29.29 28.35
N ARG A 86 16.16 28.67 29.24
CA ARG A 86 16.04 27.21 29.42
C ARG A 86 14.63 26.86 29.86
N HIS A 87 14.10 25.78 29.31
CA HIS A 87 12.70 25.37 29.52
C HIS A 87 11.63 26.36 28.98
N GLY A 88 12.02 27.36 28.19
CA GLY A 88 11.10 28.22 27.46
C GLY A 88 10.40 27.49 26.29
N GLY A 89 9.44 28.18 25.65
CA GLY A 89 8.72 27.65 24.51
C GLY A 89 9.57 27.54 23.24
N VAL A 90 9.18 26.68 22.35
CA VAL A 90 9.78 26.53 21.00
C VAL A 90 8.98 27.36 20.00
N ILE A 91 9.65 28.13 19.11
CA ILE A 91 8.95 29.00 18.15
C ILE A 91 8.58 28.19 16.87
N PHE A 92 9.57 27.60 16.22
CA PHE A 92 9.42 26.87 14.94
C PHE A 92 9.50 25.35 15.14
N GLY A 93 8.90 24.84 16.20
CA GLY A 93 8.85 23.41 16.44
C GLY A 93 7.80 22.72 15.60
N PRO A 94 7.85 21.38 15.54
CA PRO A 94 6.83 20.62 14.85
C PRO A 94 5.46 20.78 15.52
N HIS A 95 4.42 20.90 14.70
CA HIS A 95 3.03 20.85 15.12
C HIS A 95 2.33 19.67 14.43
N PRO A 96 1.32 19.04 15.07
CA PRO A 96 0.54 17.99 14.46
C PRO A 96 -0.08 18.49 13.15
N ARG A 97 0.18 17.77 12.08
CA ARG A 97 -0.39 18.07 10.76
C ARG A 97 -0.69 16.81 9.97
N ASP A 98 -1.65 16.90 9.10
CA ASP A 98 -1.94 15.86 8.11
C ASP A 98 -0.97 15.97 6.93
N PHE A 99 -0.39 14.83 6.53
CA PHE A 99 0.48 14.70 5.36
C PHE A 99 -0.22 14.03 4.20
N SER A 100 -1.49 13.66 4.36
CA SER A 100 -2.23 12.93 3.34
C SER A 100 -2.58 13.80 2.14
N TYR A 101 -2.50 13.20 0.97
CA TYR A 101 -3.01 13.78 -0.27
C TYR A 101 -3.51 12.70 -1.23
N THR A 102 -4.43 13.08 -2.10
CA THR A 102 -5.07 12.16 -3.04
C THR A 102 -4.40 12.20 -4.41
N VAL A 103 -4.27 11.01 -5.02
CA VAL A 103 -3.77 10.83 -6.38
C VAL A 103 -4.95 10.44 -7.27
N PRO A 104 -5.07 10.97 -8.50
CA PRO A 104 -6.12 10.61 -9.44
C PRO A 104 -6.23 9.10 -9.66
N ALA A 105 -7.47 8.57 -9.78
CA ALA A 105 -7.71 7.13 -9.92
C ALA A 105 -7.00 6.54 -11.15
N LYS A 106 -7.03 7.25 -12.29
CA LYS A 106 -6.33 6.84 -13.52
C LYS A 106 -4.83 6.65 -13.33
N LEU A 107 -4.18 7.53 -12.54
CA LEU A 107 -2.76 7.44 -12.25
C LEU A 107 -2.45 6.24 -11.34
N ARG A 108 -3.32 5.95 -10.36
CA ARG A 108 -3.20 4.76 -9.49
C ARG A 108 -3.32 3.46 -10.28
N GLU A 109 -4.26 3.40 -11.22
CA GLU A 109 -4.43 2.24 -12.12
C GLU A 109 -3.22 2.06 -13.03
N LEU A 110 -2.71 3.15 -13.64
CA LEU A 110 -1.50 3.11 -14.48
C LEU A 110 -0.29 2.62 -13.70
N ALA A 111 -0.09 3.10 -12.47
CA ALA A 111 0.99 2.65 -11.60
C ALA A 111 0.87 1.15 -11.25
N LEU A 112 -0.34 0.66 -10.96
CA LEU A 112 -0.58 -0.75 -10.68
C LEU A 112 -0.28 -1.62 -11.90
N ARG A 113 -0.73 -1.24 -13.11
CA ARG A 113 -0.39 -1.95 -14.36
C ARG A 113 1.12 -1.99 -14.58
N SER A 114 1.79 -0.85 -14.45
CA SER A 114 3.25 -0.78 -14.60
C SER A 114 3.99 -1.68 -13.61
N ALA A 115 3.54 -1.75 -12.35
CA ALA A 115 4.11 -2.63 -11.34
C ALA A 115 3.91 -4.12 -11.66
N LEU A 116 2.73 -4.50 -12.15
CA LEU A 116 2.42 -5.87 -12.58
C LEU A 116 3.23 -6.26 -13.82
N CYS A 117 3.34 -5.37 -14.82
CA CYS A 117 4.18 -5.57 -16.00
C CYS A 117 5.66 -5.80 -15.62
N ALA A 118 6.18 -5.06 -14.65
CA ALA A 118 7.53 -5.27 -14.14
C ALA A 118 7.71 -6.67 -13.54
N LYS A 119 6.75 -7.14 -12.72
CA LYS A 119 6.79 -8.49 -12.14
C LYS A 119 6.74 -9.61 -13.17
N VAL A 120 5.96 -9.43 -14.22
CA VAL A 120 5.90 -10.40 -15.34
C VAL A 120 7.23 -10.42 -16.09
N LYS A 121 7.82 -9.27 -16.42
CA LYS A 121 9.13 -9.18 -17.08
C LYS A 121 10.27 -9.81 -16.27
N GLU A 122 10.20 -9.70 -14.94
CA GLU A 122 11.18 -10.28 -14.02
C GLU A 122 10.97 -11.79 -13.78
N ASN A 123 9.96 -12.44 -14.37
CA ASN A 123 9.54 -13.81 -14.09
C ASN A 123 9.24 -14.06 -12.59
N ASN A 124 8.77 -13.03 -11.90
CA ASN A 124 8.39 -13.05 -10.50
C ASN A 124 6.87 -13.14 -10.28
N PHE A 125 6.13 -13.47 -11.32
CA PHE A 125 4.67 -13.61 -11.31
C PHE A 125 4.29 -15.09 -11.49
N VAL A 126 3.62 -15.67 -10.49
CA VAL A 126 3.22 -17.08 -10.45
C VAL A 126 1.72 -17.18 -10.35
N VAL A 127 1.10 -17.97 -11.21
CA VAL A 127 -0.34 -18.23 -11.18
C VAL A 127 -0.59 -19.62 -10.59
N LEU A 128 -1.45 -19.68 -9.56
CA LEU A 128 -1.93 -20.93 -8.97
C LEU A 128 -3.35 -21.23 -9.46
N ASP A 129 -3.67 -22.47 -9.64
CA ASP A 129 -5.03 -22.89 -9.96
C ASP A 129 -5.94 -22.61 -8.76
N THR A 130 -5.85 -23.40 -7.72
CA THR A 130 -6.65 -23.24 -6.49
C THR A 130 -5.77 -23.42 -5.25
N LEU A 131 -6.10 -22.69 -4.17
CA LEU A 131 -5.41 -22.82 -2.90
C LEU A 131 -6.45 -23.07 -1.78
N LYS A 132 -6.66 -24.34 -1.45
CA LYS A 132 -7.55 -24.77 -0.37
C LYS A 132 -6.79 -25.64 0.60
N LEU A 133 -7.05 -25.44 1.91
CA LEU A 133 -6.50 -26.25 2.98
C LEU A 133 -7.66 -26.80 3.81
N GLU A 134 -7.75 -28.11 3.95
CA GLU A 134 -8.76 -28.77 4.78
C GLU A 134 -8.54 -28.47 6.26
N LYS A 135 -7.30 -28.47 6.71
CA LYS A 135 -6.89 -28.22 8.10
C LYS A 135 -6.04 -26.96 8.19
N ALA A 136 -6.23 -26.19 9.27
CA ALA A 136 -5.48 -24.96 9.54
C ALA A 136 -4.06 -25.24 10.05
N LYS A 137 -3.24 -25.99 9.28
CA LYS A 137 -1.84 -26.32 9.63
C LYS A 137 -0.84 -25.51 8.82
N THR A 138 0.04 -24.79 9.50
CA THR A 138 1.11 -24.02 8.87
C THR A 138 2.13 -24.90 8.14
N LYS A 139 2.36 -26.14 8.60
CA LYS A 139 3.26 -27.10 7.97
C LYS A 139 2.84 -27.46 6.56
N ASP A 140 1.54 -27.66 6.33
CA ASP A 140 1.00 -28.03 5.02
C ASP A 140 1.05 -26.83 4.06
N ALA A 141 0.73 -25.63 4.56
CA ALA A 141 0.93 -24.40 3.81
C ALA A 141 2.40 -24.19 3.42
N ALA A 142 3.34 -24.36 4.35
CA ALA A 142 4.77 -24.20 4.08
C ALA A 142 5.29 -25.21 3.04
N LYS A 143 4.76 -26.44 2.99
CA LYS A 143 5.10 -27.42 1.95
C LYS A 143 4.69 -26.93 0.56
N ILE A 144 3.48 -26.37 0.40
CA ILE A 144 3.00 -25.83 -0.88
C ILE A 144 3.97 -24.77 -1.40
N PHE A 145 4.36 -23.81 -0.55
CA PHE A 145 5.31 -22.76 -0.96
C PHE A 145 6.71 -23.29 -1.27
N SER A 146 7.16 -24.33 -0.55
CA SER A 146 8.42 -24.98 -0.85
C SER A 146 8.40 -25.67 -2.22
N ASN A 147 7.28 -26.31 -2.59
CA ASN A 147 7.09 -26.93 -3.91
C ASN A 147 7.14 -25.88 -5.04
N LEU A 148 6.65 -24.66 -4.79
CA LEU A 148 6.72 -23.52 -5.69
C LEU A 148 8.10 -22.83 -5.71
N LYS A 149 9.14 -23.45 -5.12
CA LYS A 149 10.51 -22.89 -4.98
C LYS A 149 10.53 -21.55 -4.25
N ILE A 150 9.63 -21.39 -3.28
CA ILE A 150 9.56 -20.24 -2.37
C ILE A 150 9.89 -20.75 -0.97
N ASN A 151 11.00 -20.26 -0.40
CA ASN A 151 11.45 -20.72 0.91
C ASN A 151 10.91 -19.82 2.02
N PRO A 152 9.79 -20.17 2.69
CA PRO A 152 9.18 -19.32 3.70
C PRO A 152 10.04 -19.11 4.96
N LYS A 153 11.05 -19.99 5.18
CA LYS A 153 11.96 -19.90 6.33
C LYS A 153 13.23 -19.07 6.08
N LYS A 154 13.72 -19.02 4.83
CA LYS A 154 14.94 -18.30 4.46
C LYS A 154 14.69 -16.88 4.01
N ASP A 155 13.49 -16.62 3.51
CA ASP A 155 13.14 -15.31 3.00
C ASP A 155 12.82 -14.33 4.13
N LYS A 156 13.21 -13.06 3.94
CA LYS A 156 12.90 -11.95 4.85
C LYS A 156 11.38 -11.72 4.92
N ARG A 157 10.94 -10.94 5.90
CA ARG A 157 9.51 -10.58 6.03
C ARG A 157 8.97 -9.96 4.74
N HIS A 158 7.75 -10.34 4.36
CA HIS A 158 7.00 -9.79 3.20
C HIS A 158 7.71 -9.91 1.85
N THR A 159 8.43 -10.99 1.61
CA THR A 159 9.08 -11.23 0.31
C THR A 159 8.12 -11.76 -0.75
N THR A 160 7.00 -12.35 -0.34
CA THR A 160 6.00 -12.94 -1.25
C THR A 160 4.62 -12.34 -0.99
N LEU A 161 3.97 -11.85 -2.05
CA LEU A 161 2.59 -11.39 -2.02
C LEU A 161 1.67 -12.48 -2.59
N LEU A 162 0.67 -12.89 -1.81
CA LEU A 162 -0.36 -13.82 -2.24
C LEU A 162 -1.69 -13.09 -2.44
N LEU A 163 -2.19 -13.11 -3.67
CA LEU A 163 -3.47 -12.50 -4.05
C LEU A 163 -4.53 -13.58 -4.22
N LEU A 164 -5.61 -13.42 -3.46
CA LEU A 164 -6.75 -14.34 -3.47
C LEU A 164 -8.03 -13.59 -3.86
N ASP A 165 -9.00 -14.31 -4.40
CA ASP A 165 -10.37 -13.83 -4.56
C ASP A 165 -11.11 -13.87 -3.22
N LYS A 166 -11.14 -15.05 -2.59
CA LYS A 166 -11.77 -15.32 -1.31
C LYS A 166 -10.77 -15.91 -0.33
N LEU A 167 -10.94 -15.61 0.93
CA LEU A 167 -10.06 -16.08 1.99
C LEU A 167 -10.84 -16.98 2.95
N ASP A 168 -10.57 -18.27 2.90
CA ASP A 168 -11.12 -19.25 3.82
C ASP A 168 -10.52 -19.08 5.23
N LYS A 169 -11.31 -19.34 6.28
CA LYS A 169 -10.86 -19.24 7.68
C LYS A 169 -9.65 -20.13 7.96
N ASN A 170 -9.65 -21.37 7.47
CA ASN A 170 -8.56 -22.33 7.66
C ASN A 170 -7.27 -21.83 6.97
N LEU A 171 -7.39 -21.31 5.75
CA LEU A 171 -6.29 -20.76 4.99
C LEU A 171 -5.66 -19.53 5.70
N LYS A 172 -6.50 -18.62 6.19
CA LYS A 172 -6.04 -17.44 6.96
C LYS A 172 -5.23 -17.85 8.20
N LEU A 173 -5.72 -18.81 8.97
CA LEU A 173 -5.06 -19.29 10.18
C LEU A 173 -3.73 -20.00 9.86
N ALA A 174 -3.67 -20.79 8.78
CA ALA A 174 -2.48 -21.50 8.36
C ALA A 174 -1.38 -20.55 7.88
N LEU A 175 -1.73 -19.45 7.19
CA LEU A 175 -0.78 -18.55 6.53
C LEU A 175 -0.31 -17.39 7.41
N ARG A 176 -1.09 -16.93 8.40
CA ARG A 176 -0.77 -15.74 9.20
C ARG A 176 0.56 -15.82 9.96
N ASN A 177 1.02 -17.03 10.29
CA ASN A 177 2.29 -17.22 11.01
C ASN A 177 3.53 -17.24 10.09
N ILE A 178 3.34 -17.22 8.78
CA ILE A 178 4.44 -17.22 7.81
C ILE A 178 4.84 -15.77 7.55
N GLY A 179 5.91 -15.28 8.23
CA GLY A 179 6.31 -13.87 8.20
C GLY A 179 6.83 -13.37 6.84
N SER A 180 7.23 -14.28 5.94
CA SER A 180 7.65 -13.94 4.57
C SER A 180 6.48 -13.71 3.61
N LEU A 181 5.26 -14.07 4.02
CA LEU A 181 4.07 -13.99 3.18
C LEU A 181 3.18 -12.82 3.57
N HIS A 182 2.79 -12.03 2.59
CA HIS A 182 1.75 -11.00 2.72
C HIS A 182 0.50 -11.44 1.99
N LEU A 183 -0.66 -11.44 2.68
CA LEU A 183 -1.95 -11.81 2.11
C LEU A 183 -2.72 -10.55 1.73
N SER A 184 -3.25 -10.51 0.51
CA SER A 184 -4.14 -9.45 0.07
C SER A 184 -5.21 -9.99 -0.87
N PHE A 185 -6.29 -9.24 -1.05
CA PHE A 185 -7.31 -9.56 -2.03
C PHE A 185 -6.96 -8.96 -3.39
N ALA A 186 -7.27 -9.69 -4.46
CA ALA A 186 -7.03 -9.21 -5.83
C ALA A 186 -7.78 -7.90 -6.15
N LYS A 187 -8.93 -7.67 -5.50
CA LYS A 187 -9.72 -6.44 -5.64
C LYS A 187 -9.10 -5.22 -4.94
N ASP A 188 -8.32 -5.42 -3.86
CA ASP A 188 -7.84 -4.34 -2.99
C ASP A 188 -6.35 -4.05 -3.17
N VAL A 189 -5.62 -4.85 -3.95
CA VAL A 189 -4.19 -4.72 -4.15
C VAL A 189 -3.77 -3.34 -4.67
N HIS A 190 -2.67 -2.80 -4.11
CA HIS A 190 -2.08 -1.53 -4.50
C HIS A 190 -0.70 -1.71 -5.16
N ALA A 191 -0.27 -0.73 -5.93
CA ALA A 191 1.04 -0.74 -6.57
C ALA A 191 2.19 -0.89 -5.55
N TYR A 192 2.04 -0.33 -4.34
CA TYR A 192 3.02 -0.45 -3.26
C TYR A 192 3.20 -1.91 -2.82
N ASP A 193 2.11 -2.67 -2.63
CA ASP A 193 2.17 -4.07 -2.19
C ASP A 193 2.89 -4.94 -3.22
N VAL A 194 2.59 -4.72 -4.51
CA VAL A 194 3.23 -5.44 -5.63
C VAL A 194 4.72 -5.16 -5.68
N LEU A 195 5.16 -3.92 -5.45
CA LEU A 195 6.58 -3.55 -5.51
C LEU A 195 7.35 -3.90 -4.24
N ALA A 196 6.70 -3.86 -3.07
CA ALA A 196 7.32 -4.23 -1.81
C ALA A 196 7.70 -5.71 -1.75
N CYS A 197 6.98 -6.57 -2.48
CA CYS A 197 7.23 -8.00 -2.53
C CYS A 197 8.14 -8.38 -3.70
N ARG A 198 8.97 -9.41 -3.51
CA ARG A 198 9.82 -9.97 -4.56
C ARG A 198 9.02 -10.83 -5.52
N LYS A 199 8.28 -11.82 -4.99
CA LYS A 199 7.43 -12.72 -5.78
C LYS A 199 5.95 -12.42 -5.57
N LEU A 200 5.19 -12.48 -6.64
CA LEU A 200 3.74 -12.33 -6.64
C LEU A 200 3.11 -13.65 -7.02
N ILE A 201 2.23 -14.16 -6.17
CA ILE A 201 1.44 -15.36 -6.41
C ILE A 201 -0.02 -14.93 -6.48
N ILE A 202 -0.73 -15.39 -7.49
CA ILE A 202 -2.15 -15.08 -7.65
C ILE A 202 -2.93 -16.35 -8.00
N THR A 203 -4.13 -16.51 -7.46
CA THR A 203 -5.02 -17.59 -7.86
C THR A 203 -5.69 -17.29 -9.20
N LYS A 204 -6.09 -18.32 -9.96
CA LYS A 204 -6.77 -18.19 -11.25
C LYS A 204 -7.99 -17.26 -11.14
N ASP A 205 -8.82 -17.45 -10.11
CA ASP A 205 -9.99 -16.60 -9.84
C ASP A 205 -9.59 -15.17 -9.48
N GLY A 206 -8.55 -15.02 -8.65
CA GLY A 206 -7.98 -13.72 -8.30
C GLY A 206 -7.44 -12.96 -9.51
N LEU A 207 -6.80 -13.65 -10.45
CA LEU A 207 -6.31 -13.05 -11.69
C LEU A 207 -7.48 -12.53 -12.55
N GLN A 208 -8.55 -13.30 -12.68
CA GLN A 208 -9.75 -12.87 -13.40
C GLN A 208 -10.38 -11.61 -12.77
N GLN A 209 -10.44 -11.54 -11.43
CA GLN A 209 -10.93 -10.34 -10.74
C GLN A 209 -10.02 -9.14 -10.97
N LEU A 210 -8.71 -9.32 -10.89
CA LEU A 210 -7.74 -8.27 -11.13
C LEU A 210 -7.86 -7.73 -12.58
N MET A 211 -7.98 -8.62 -13.56
CA MET A 211 -8.21 -8.22 -14.95
C MET A 211 -9.52 -7.48 -15.15
N LYS A 212 -10.61 -7.92 -14.51
CA LYS A 212 -11.90 -7.21 -14.55
C LYS A 212 -11.81 -5.80 -13.97
N ARG A 213 -11.03 -5.59 -12.89
CA ARG A 213 -10.81 -4.30 -12.26
C ARG A 213 -10.00 -3.36 -13.16
N LEU A 214 -8.97 -3.86 -13.82
CA LEU A 214 -8.02 -3.07 -14.62
C LEU A 214 -8.47 -2.87 -16.07
N ASN A 215 -9.54 -3.52 -16.53
CA ASN A 215 -9.99 -3.39 -17.91
C ASN A 215 -10.58 -1.98 -18.18
N PRO A 216 -9.98 -1.19 -19.10
CA PRO A 216 -10.38 0.19 -19.36
C PRO A 216 -11.79 0.35 -19.93
N VAL A 217 -12.29 -0.67 -20.65
CA VAL A 217 -13.56 -0.61 -21.37
C VAL A 217 -14.78 -0.54 -20.42
N ARG A 218 -14.66 -1.07 -19.19
CA ARG A 218 -15.78 -1.05 -18.21
C ARG A 218 -15.85 0.22 -17.38
N ASN A 219 -14.74 0.92 -17.16
CA ASN A 219 -14.72 2.12 -16.33
C ASN A 219 -15.35 3.35 -17.00
N THR A 220 -15.49 3.36 -18.33
CA THR A 220 -16.18 4.42 -19.07
C THR A 220 -17.70 4.28 -19.06
N LYS A 221 -18.23 3.04 -19.04
CA LYS A 221 -19.70 2.82 -19.07
C LYS A 221 -20.38 3.04 -17.71
N ALA A 222 -19.68 2.90 -16.59
CA ALA A 222 -20.25 3.13 -15.26
C ALA A 222 -20.44 4.62 -14.92
N LYS A 223 -19.68 5.54 -15.53
CA LYS A 223 -19.81 6.98 -15.30
C LYS A 223 -20.91 7.65 -16.13
N THR A 224 -21.26 7.07 -17.28
CA THR A 224 -22.33 7.64 -18.16
C THR A 224 -23.72 7.31 -17.67
N GLY A 225 -23.90 6.37 -16.74
CA GLY A 225 -25.20 5.97 -16.18
C GLY A 225 -25.66 6.78 -14.95
N GLN A 226 -24.73 7.44 -14.25
CA GLN A 226 -25.07 8.19 -13.03
C GLN A 226 -25.39 9.67 -13.29
N ASP A 227 -24.90 10.25 -14.38
CA ASP A 227 -25.15 11.67 -14.70
C ASP A 227 -26.54 11.94 -15.35
N LYS A 228 -27.30 10.87 -15.67
CA LYS A 228 -28.64 11.01 -16.27
C LYS A 228 -29.81 11.02 -15.28
N ILE A 229 -29.55 10.85 -13.97
CA ILE A 229 -30.63 10.76 -12.97
C ILE A 229 -30.81 12.07 -12.18
N SER A 230 -29.86 13.03 -12.28
CA SER A 230 -29.94 14.28 -11.49
C SER A 230 -30.67 15.46 -12.13
N ASP A 231 -31.05 15.38 -13.41
CA ASP A 231 -31.71 16.50 -14.11
C ASP A 231 -33.26 16.37 -14.24
N GLY A 232 -33.88 15.40 -13.55
CA GLY A 232 -35.28 15.08 -13.67
C GLY A 232 -36.21 15.59 -12.55
N VAL A 233 -35.73 16.31 -11.54
CA VAL A 233 -36.58 16.80 -10.43
C VAL A 233 -36.34 18.28 -10.17
N LYS A 234 -36.80 19.15 -11.05
CA LYS A 234 -37.21 20.54 -10.75
C LYS A 234 -38.23 20.96 -11.79
N LYS A 235 -39.50 20.75 -11.50
CA LYS A 235 -40.62 21.56 -11.89
C LYS A 235 -41.63 21.56 -10.75
#